data_61f8de38276b19403b0c8325af8e8a05
#
_entry.id   61f8de38276b19403b0c8325af8e8a05
#
_cell.length_a   1.000
_cell.length_b   1.000
_cell.length_c   1.000
_cell.angle_alpha   90.00
_cell.angle_beta   90.00
_cell.angle_gamma   90.00
#
_symmetry.space_group_name_H-M   'P 1'
#
loop_
_entity.id
_entity.type
_entity.pdbx_description
1 polymer ?
#
loop_
_entity_poly.entity_id
_entity_poly.type
_entity_poly.pdbx_seq_one_letter_code
_entity_poly.pdbx_strand_id
1 'polypeptide(L)'
;VTPETVKKLIAMGATVSVETGTGLGSSIPDADYVAAGATIAKDTKAALAHADVLLKVRGPTAQEISGLKPGAVVIAMLDAYREKDTVEALKSAGTTAFAMEFVPRITRAQVMDVLSSQANLAGYRAVIEAANAYGKGFPMMMTAAGTVAPAKIFVMGVGVAGLQAIATARRLGAVVTATDVRPATKEQVESLGAKFIAVEDEEFANAQTAGGY
;
A
#
# COMPACT_ATOMS: atom_id res chain seq x y z
N VAL A 1 5.15 -7.01 -8.94
CA VAL A 1 4.63 -8.30 -9.45
C VAL A 1 5.21 -9.42 -8.59
N THR A 2 4.39 -10.37 -8.15
CA THR A 2 4.83 -11.57 -7.40
C THR A 2 4.83 -12.80 -8.31
N PRO A 3 5.51 -13.90 -7.96
CA PRO A 3 5.45 -15.14 -8.72
C PRO A 3 4.02 -15.66 -8.94
N GLU A 4 3.14 -15.49 -7.96
CA GLU A 4 1.71 -15.85 -8.11
C GLU A 4 1.03 -15.00 -9.19
N THR A 5 1.31 -13.69 -9.22
CA THR A 5 0.78 -12.79 -10.25
C THR A 5 1.33 -13.16 -11.64
N VAL A 6 2.61 -13.54 -11.72
CA VAL A 6 3.24 -14.04 -12.97
C VAL A 6 2.45 -15.21 -13.51
N LYS A 7 2.15 -16.23 -12.68
CA LYS A 7 1.35 -17.40 -13.11
C LYS A 7 -0.01 -16.99 -13.67
N LYS A 8 -0.68 -16.02 -13.03
CA LYS A 8 -1.98 -15.51 -13.51
C LYS A 8 -1.87 -14.81 -14.86
N LEU A 9 -0.83 -13.97 -15.04
CA LEU A 9 -0.60 -13.28 -16.32
C LEU A 9 -0.30 -14.27 -17.45
N ILE A 10 0.54 -15.28 -17.18
CA ILE A 10 0.86 -16.33 -18.16
C ILE A 10 -0.40 -17.16 -18.52
N ALA A 11 -1.24 -17.47 -17.55
CA ALA A 11 -2.51 -18.16 -17.79
C ALA A 11 -3.48 -17.34 -18.67
N MET A 12 -3.31 -16.02 -18.71
CA MET A 12 -4.05 -15.10 -19.60
C MET A 12 -3.39 -14.98 -21.00
N GLY A 13 -2.29 -15.70 -21.26
CA GLY A 13 -1.58 -15.67 -22.53
C GLY A 13 -0.44 -14.64 -22.62
N ALA A 14 -0.08 -13.99 -21.52
CA ALA A 14 1.03 -13.04 -21.53
C ALA A 14 2.39 -13.74 -21.41
N THR A 15 3.42 -13.19 -22.04
CA THR A 15 4.83 -13.50 -21.75
C THR A 15 5.32 -12.49 -20.71
N VAL A 16 5.93 -12.97 -19.62
CA VAL A 16 6.38 -12.11 -18.52
C VAL A 16 7.90 -12.08 -18.46
N SER A 17 8.47 -10.89 -18.55
CA SER A 17 9.90 -10.62 -18.33
C SER A 17 10.06 -9.83 -17.03
N VAL A 18 10.97 -10.26 -16.18
CA VAL A 18 11.26 -9.62 -14.87
C VAL A 18 12.74 -9.27 -14.84
N GLU A 19 13.09 -8.04 -14.48
CA GLU A 19 14.47 -7.63 -14.29
C GLU A 19 15.08 -8.36 -13.09
N THR A 20 16.33 -8.80 -13.21
CA THR A 20 17.05 -9.49 -12.12
C THR A 20 17.05 -8.67 -10.83
N GLY A 21 16.85 -9.32 -9.72
CA GLY A 21 16.85 -8.69 -8.41
C GLY A 21 15.59 -7.90 -8.05
N THR A 22 14.60 -7.79 -8.93
CA THR A 22 13.36 -7.02 -8.68
C THR A 22 12.64 -7.43 -7.39
N GLY A 23 12.67 -8.70 -7.03
CA GLY A 23 11.98 -9.25 -5.87
C GLY A 23 12.78 -9.22 -4.56
N LEU A 24 14.08 -8.91 -4.59
CA LEU A 24 14.97 -9.07 -3.42
C LEU A 24 14.52 -8.24 -2.21
N GLY A 25 14.01 -7.03 -2.43
CA GLY A 25 13.46 -6.18 -1.36
C GLY A 25 12.23 -6.77 -0.66
N SER A 26 11.60 -7.78 -1.26
CA SER A 26 10.45 -8.53 -0.73
C SER A 26 10.82 -9.99 -0.42
N SER A 27 12.10 -10.30 -0.33
CA SER A 27 12.61 -11.66 -0.09
C SER A 27 12.17 -12.69 -1.15
N ILE A 28 11.98 -12.24 -2.40
CA ILE A 28 11.62 -13.09 -3.53
C ILE A 28 12.82 -13.18 -4.46
N PRO A 29 13.53 -14.33 -4.52
CA PRO A 29 14.66 -14.52 -5.43
C PRO A 29 14.20 -14.71 -6.89
N ASP A 30 15.07 -14.45 -7.84
CA ASP A 30 14.80 -14.61 -9.27
C ASP A 30 14.35 -16.04 -9.63
N ALA A 31 14.83 -17.04 -8.90
CA ALA A 31 14.46 -18.44 -9.09
C ALA A 31 12.95 -18.68 -8.93
N ASP A 32 12.28 -17.95 -8.03
CA ASP A 32 10.85 -18.08 -7.82
C ASP A 32 10.04 -17.52 -8.99
N TYR A 33 10.54 -16.47 -9.63
CA TYR A 33 9.95 -15.93 -10.86
C TYR A 33 10.14 -16.90 -12.04
N VAL A 34 11.32 -17.51 -12.16
CA VAL A 34 11.57 -18.54 -13.17
C VAL A 34 10.66 -19.74 -12.96
N ALA A 35 10.51 -20.22 -11.72
CA ALA A 35 9.60 -21.32 -11.39
C ALA A 35 8.12 -20.99 -11.67
N ALA A 36 7.78 -19.69 -11.68
CA ALA A 36 6.46 -19.21 -12.06
C ALA A 36 6.28 -19.06 -13.60
N GLY A 37 7.35 -19.24 -14.38
CA GLY A 37 7.35 -19.18 -15.84
C GLY A 37 7.80 -17.83 -16.41
N ALA A 38 8.33 -16.90 -15.61
CA ALA A 38 8.90 -15.66 -16.12
C ALA A 38 10.31 -15.87 -16.70
N THR A 39 10.69 -15.00 -17.62
CA THR A 39 12.07 -14.86 -18.09
C THR A 39 12.76 -13.77 -17.27
N ILE A 40 13.98 -14.03 -16.81
CA ILE A 40 14.77 -13.00 -16.11
C ILE A 40 15.59 -12.21 -17.12
N ALA A 41 15.35 -10.89 -17.14
CA ALA A 41 16.15 -9.95 -17.92
C ALA A 41 17.37 -9.50 -17.12
N LYS A 42 18.53 -9.42 -17.75
CA LYS A 42 19.77 -9.04 -17.07
C LYS A 42 19.84 -7.59 -16.59
N ASP A 43 19.04 -6.72 -17.20
CA ASP A 43 18.98 -5.28 -16.90
C ASP A 43 17.64 -4.70 -17.38
N THR A 44 17.36 -3.46 -16.97
CA THR A 44 16.16 -2.69 -17.35
C THR A 44 15.97 -2.60 -18.86
N LYS A 45 17.06 -2.36 -19.61
CA LYS A 45 17.00 -2.25 -21.07
C LYS A 45 16.53 -3.56 -21.73
N ALA A 46 17.04 -4.69 -21.26
CA ALA A 46 16.63 -6.00 -21.75
C ALA A 46 15.17 -6.31 -21.35
N ALA A 47 14.73 -5.90 -20.17
CA ALA A 47 13.35 -6.09 -19.73
C ALA A 47 12.35 -5.30 -20.58
N LEU A 48 12.72 -4.08 -21.01
CA LEU A 48 11.84 -3.18 -21.74
C LEU A 48 11.85 -3.37 -23.26
N ALA A 49 12.88 -4.01 -23.83
CA ALA A 49 13.16 -4.05 -25.27
C ALA A 49 11.96 -4.49 -26.14
N HIS A 50 11.11 -5.35 -25.63
CA HIS A 50 9.94 -5.88 -26.35
C HIS A 50 8.63 -5.76 -25.55
N ALA A 51 8.64 -4.96 -24.46
CA ALA A 51 7.49 -4.86 -23.58
C ALA A 51 6.31 -4.16 -24.27
N ASP A 52 5.16 -4.81 -24.31
CA ASP A 52 3.87 -4.20 -24.65
C ASP A 52 3.27 -3.48 -23.46
N VAL A 53 3.51 -4.02 -22.26
CA VAL A 53 2.98 -3.50 -20.99
C VAL A 53 4.10 -3.44 -19.96
N LEU A 54 4.31 -2.26 -19.39
CA LEU A 54 5.20 -2.05 -18.26
C LEU A 54 4.38 -1.97 -16.97
N LEU A 55 4.64 -2.87 -16.03
CA LEU A 55 4.06 -2.86 -14.69
C LEU A 55 5.11 -2.43 -13.67
N LYS A 56 4.87 -1.31 -12.97
CA LYS A 56 5.76 -0.80 -11.91
C LYS A 56 4.94 -0.33 -10.70
N VAL A 57 5.59 -0.29 -9.54
CA VAL A 57 5.00 0.32 -8.34
C VAL A 57 5.04 1.84 -8.46
N ARG A 58 6.21 2.41 -8.72
CA ARG A 58 6.40 3.86 -8.96
C ARG A 58 6.45 4.14 -10.45
N GLY A 59 6.20 5.39 -10.83
CA GLY A 59 6.34 5.84 -12.21
C GLY A 59 7.71 5.51 -12.81
N PRO A 60 7.79 5.33 -14.13
CA PRO A 60 9.05 5.06 -14.81
C PRO A 60 9.95 6.30 -14.81
N THR A 61 11.25 6.08 -14.80
CA THR A 61 12.26 7.12 -15.01
C THR A 61 12.31 7.57 -16.46
N ALA A 62 12.91 8.72 -16.75
CA ALA A 62 13.09 9.21 -18.13
C ALA A 62 13.86 8.20 -19.01
N GLN A 63 14.85 7.51 -18.43
CA GLN A 63 15.61 6.47 -19.11
C GLN A 63 14.73 5.25 -19.48
N GLU A 64 13.86 4.83 -18.56
CA GLU A 64 12.92 3.73 -18.81
C GLU A 64 11.91 4.12 -19.90
N ILE A 65 11.38 5.35 -19.84
CA ILE A 65 10.43 5.86 -20.83
C ILE A 65 11.06 5.86 -22.23
N SER A 66 12.31 6.26 -22.36
CA SER A 66 13.04 6.25 -23.64
C SER A 66 13.29 4.85 -24.20
N GLY A 67 13.22 3.82 -23.35
CA GLY A 67 13.35 2.41 -23.73
C GLY A 67 12.03 1.75 -24.14
N LEU A 68 10.88 2.42 -23.94
CA LEU A 68 9.57 1.91 -24.31
C LEU A 68 9.31 2.06 -25.82
N LYS A 69 8.63 1.10 -26.39
CA LYS A 69 8.15 1.23 -27.77
C LYS A 69 6.91 2.13 -27.85
N PRO A 70 6.68 2.84 -28.97
CA PRO A 70 5.43 3.56 -29.20
C PRO A 70 4.22 2.62 -29.05
N GLY A 71 3.16 3.11 -28.41
CA GLY A 71 1.97 2.32 -28.13
C GLY A 71 2.06 1.40 -26.90
N ALA A 72 3.20 1.35 -26.22
CA ALA A 72 3.32 0.58 -24.98
C ALA A 72 2.35 1.13 -23.91
N VAL A 73 1.88 0.22 -23.05
CA VAL A 73 1.01 0.56 -21.92
C VAL A 73 1.84 0.60 -20.63
N VAL A 74 1.70 1.65 -19.85
CA VAL A 74 2.36 1.80 -18.54
C VAL A 74 1.30 1.78 -17.44
N ILE A 75 1.45 0.92 -16.46
CA ILE A 75 0.56 0.80 -15.31
C ILE A 75 1.39 0.97 -14.04
N ALA A 76 1.24 2.10 -13.35
CA ALA A 76 2.02 2.44 -12.16
C ALA A 76 1.31 3.51 -11.31
N MET A 77 1.80 3.76 -10.11
CA MET A 77 1.51 5.00 -9.38
C MET A 77 2.41 6.10 -9.97
N LEU A 78 1.83 7.05 -10.67
CA LEU A 78 2.55 8.07 -11.42
C LEU A 78 2.78 9.37 -10.64
N ASP A 79 2.02 9.62 -9.58
CA ASP A 79 1.95 10.90 -8.86
C ASP A 79 1.74 12.08 -9.84
N ALA A 80 0.79 11.89 -10.77
CA ALA A 80 0.65 12.70 -11.98
C ALA A 80 0.41 14.20 -11.72
N TYR A 81 -0.04 14.59 -10.52
CA TYR A 81 -0.17 16.01 -10.16
C TYR A 81 1.16 16.68 -9.86
N ARG A 82 2.15 15.92 -9.35
CA ARG A 82 3.48 16.44 -8.99
C ARG A 82 4.49 16.16 -10.09
N GLU A 83 4.46 14.96 -10.67
CA GLU A 83 5.42 14.47 -11.67
C GLU A 83 4.99 14.83 -13.11
N LYS A 84 4.72 16.11 -13.37
CA LYS A 84 4.26 16.60 -14.68
C LYS A 84 5.23 16.28 -15.81
N ASP A 85 6.53 16.35 -15.53
CA ASP A 85 7.58 16.06 -16.53
C ASP A 85 7.53 14.57 -16.95
N THR A 86 7.25 13.66 -16.00
CA THR A 86 7.05 12.25 -16.30
C THR A 86 5.82 12.03 -17.19
N VAL A 87 4.73 12.73 -16.92
CA VAL A 87 3.50 12.65 -17.73
C VAL A 87 3.75 13.15 -19.16
N GLU A 88 4.43 14.28 -19.32
CA GLU A 88 4.77 14.80 -20.66
C GLU A 88 5.77 13.91 -21.41
N ALA A 89 6.72 13.29 -20.71
CA ALA A 89 7.64 12.32 -21.29
C ALA A 89 6.89 11.08 -21.80
N LEU A 90 5.96 10.52 -21.02
CA LEU A 90 5.11 9.38 -21.42
C LEU A 90 4.26 9.72 -22.64
N LYS A 91 3.65 10.90 -22.66
CA LYS A 91 2.89 11.41 -23.80
C LYS A 91 3.77 11.56 -25.06
N SER A 92 4.95 12.14 -24.91
CA SER A 92 5.90 12.33 -26.02
C SER A 92 6.43 11.01 -26.58
N ALA A 93 6.54 9.98 -25.74
CA ALA A 93 6.88 8.62 -26.13
C ALA A 93 5.73 7.87 -26.83
N GLY A 94 4.53 8.47 -26.92
CA GLY A 94 3.37 7.84 -27.55
C GLY A 94 2.84 6.63 -26.78
N THR A 95 2.99 6.61 -25.45
CA THR A 95 2.51 5.55 -24.57
C THR A 95 1.09 5.81 -24.06
N THR A 96 0.40 4.75 -23.63
CA THR A 96 -0.84 4.84 -22.85
C THR A 96 -0.51 4.58 -21.38
N ALA A 97 -0.82 5.52 -20.50
CA ALA A 97 -0.48 5.39 -19.07
C ALA A 97 -1.73 5.31 -18.19
N PHE A 98 -1.73 4.36 -17.26
CA PHE A 98 -2.73 4.21 -16.21
C PHE A 98 -2.10 4.57 -14.87
N ALA A 99 -2.52 5.71 -14.31
CA ALA A 99 -2.14 6.16 -12.98
C ALA A 99 -3.03 5.46 -11.95
N MET A 100 -2.47 4.49 -11.22
CA MET A 100 -3.21 3.64 -10.29
C MET A 100 -3.80 4.42 -9.10
N GLU A 101 -3.22 5.57 -8.76
CA GLU A 101 -3.77 6.47 -7.74
C GLU A 101 -5.12 7.11 -8.13
N PHE A 102 -5.49 7.07 -9.42
CA PHE A 102 -6.77 7.57 -9.92
C PHE A 102 -7.85 6.50 -10.08
N VAL A 103 -7.56 5.27 -9.69
CA VAL A 103 -8.59 4.22 -9.63
C VAL A 103 -9.72 4.69 -8.72
N PRO A 104 -10.99 4.76 -9.20
CA PRO A 104 -12.08 5.31 -8.42
C PRO A 104 -12.40 4.42 -7.20
N ARG A 105 -12.71 5.05 -6.07
CA ARG A 105 -13.06 4.35 -4.82
C ARG A 105 -14.53 3.94 -4.81
N ILE A 106 -14.88 3.01 -5.69
CA ILE A 106 -16.20 2.41 -5.81
C ILE A 106 -16.10 0.90 -5.61
N THR A 107 -17.20 0.26 -5.25
CA THR A 107 -17.25 -1.18 -4.94
C THR A 107 -16.63 -2.05 -6.05
N ARG A 108 -16.90 -1.73 -7.31
CA ARG A 108 -16.37 -2.49 -8.47
C ARG A 108 -14.85 -2.37 -8.64
N ALA A 109 -14.24 -1.29 -8.13
CA ALA A 109 -12.81 -1.02 -8.28
C ALA A 109 -11.99 -1.38 -7.04
N GLN A 110 -12.61 -1.84 -5.95
CA GLN A 110 -11.90 -2.17 -4.70
C GLN A 110 -10.76 -3.18 -4.88
N VAL A 111 -10.90 -4.12 -5.80
CA VAL A 111 -9.84 -5.11 -6.11
C VAL A 111 -8.61 -4.49 -6.78
N MET A 112 -8.73 -3.27 -7.30
CA MET A 112 -7.66 -2.50 -7.93
C MET A 112 -7.18 -1.33 -7.06
N ASP A 113 -7.73 -1.16 -5.84
CA ASP A 113 -7.38 -0.05 -4.94
C ASP A 113 -6.00 -0.28 -4.30
N VAL A 114 -4.97 0.18 -5.00
CA VAL A 114 -3.59 0.10 -4.54
C VAL A 114 -3.32 1.00 -3.32
N LEU A 115 -4.07 2.08 -3.16
CA LEU A 115 -3.89 3.01 -2.04
C LEU A 115 -4.33 2.35 -0.74
N SER A 116 -5.49 1.69 -0.73
CA SER A 116 -5.98 0.97 0.46
C SER A 116 -5.08 -0.21 0.82
N SER A 117 -4.58 -0.99 -0.15
CA SER A 117 -3.67 -2.09 0.13
C SER A 117 -2.35 -1.61 0.75
N GLN A 118 -1.79 -0.51 0.27
CA GLN A 118 -0.57 0.07 0.83
C GLN A 118 -0.83 0.75 2.18
N ALA A 119 -1.96 1.43 2.35
CA ALA A 119 -2.36 2.05 3.62
C ALA A 119 -2.50 0.99 4.73
N ASN A 120 -3.04 -0.19 4.41
CA ASN A 120 -3.13 -1.31 5.35
C ASN A 120 -1.73 -1.75 5.84
N LEU A 121 -0.78 -1.94 4.92
CA LEU A 121 0.60 -2.27 5.27
C LEU A 121 1.28 -1.15 6.06
N ALA A 122 1.03 0.10 5.71
CA ALA A 122 1.56 1.26 6.41
C ALA A 122 1.07 1.31 7.87
N GLY A 123 -0.22 1.06 8.11
CA GLY A 123 -0.79 0.99 9.46
C GLY A 123 -0.17 -0.12 10.31
N TYR A 124 0.04 -1.30 9.73
CA TYR A 124 0.76 -2.38 10.39
C TYR A 124 2.21 -1.98 10.73
N ARG A 125 2.95 -1.49 9.73
CA ARG A 125 4.36 -1.11 9.90
C ARG A 125 4.55 0.01 10.91
N ALA A 126 3.68 1.01 10.92
CA ALA A 126 3.73 2.11 11.88
C ALA A 126 3.71 1.61 13.33
N VAL A 127 2.87 0.62 13.64
CA VAL A 127 2.81 0.04 14.99
C VAL A 127 4.05 -0.77 15.32
N ILE A 128 4.61 -1.51 14.37
CA ILE A 128 5.85 -2.27 14.59
C ILE A 128 7.02 -1.31 14.85
N GLU A 129 7.14 -0.23 14.09
CA GLU A 129 8.17 0.79 14.32
C GLU A 129 7.97 1.50 15.67
N ALA A 130 6.75 1.83 16.03
CA ALA A 130 6.44 2.40 17.33
C ALA A 130 6.80 1.43 18.47
N ALA A 131 6.53 0.15 18.31
CA ALA A 131 6.89 -0.86 19.30
C ALA A 131 8.40 -1.01 19.45
N ASN A 132 9.14 -0.94 18.35
CA ASN A 132 10.62 -0.98 18.36
C ASN A 132 11.22 0.27 19.04
N ALA A 133 10.61 1.44 18.83
CA ALA A 133 11.10 2.71 19.37
C ALA A 133 10.67 2.98 20.83
N TYR A 134 9.63 2.31 21.33
CA TYR A 134 8.99 2.65 22.61
C TYR A 134 9.83 2.34 23.84
N GLY A 135 10.82 1.49 23.78
CA GLY A 135 11.70 1.14 24.89
C GLY A 135 11.06 0.37 26.05
N LYS A 136 9.77 0.01 25.96
CA LYS A 136 9.02 -0.82 26.91
C LYS A 136 8.17 -1.83 26.17
N GLY A 137 7.62 -2.83 26.89
CA GLY A 137 6.69 -3.79 26.29
C GLY A 137 5.33 -3.16 25.96
N PHE A 138 4.69 -3.61 24.88
CA PHE A 138 3.32 -3.22 24.57
C PHE A 138 2.29 -3.94 25.43
N PRO A 139 2.40 -5.27 25.65
CA PRO A 139 1.44 -5.97 26.48
C PRO A 139 1.63 -5.71 27.96
N MET A 140 0.57 -5.88 28.72
CA MET A 140 0.71 -6.09 30.16
C MET A 140 1.49 -7.37 30.42
N MET A 141 2.50 -7.29 31.26
CA MET A 141 3.28 -8.47 31.69
C MET A 141 3.16 -8.59 33.22
N MET A 142 2.92 -9.81 33.69
CA MET A 142 2.74 -10.08 35.11
C MET A 142 3.63 -11.28 35.51
N THR A 143 4.42 -11.08 36.56
CA THR A 143 5.24 -12.12 37.18
C THR A 143 5.09 -12.03 38.69
N ALA A 144 5.63 -13.02 39.41
CA ALA A 144 5.70 -12.95 40.87
C ALA A 144 6.49 -11.72 41.38
N ALA A 145 7.41 -11.18 40.55
CA ALA A 145 8.21 -10.01 40.87
C ALA A 145 7.46 -8.67 40.65
N GLY A 146 6.27 -8.70 40.02
CA GLY A 146 5.47 -7.49 39.77
C GLY A 146 4.79 -7.46 38.41
N THR A 147 4.14 -6.32 38.14
CA THR A 147 3.34 -6.09 36.94
C THR A 147 3.90 -4.94 36.13
N VAL A 148 4.07 -5.12 34.83
CA VAL A 148 4.34 -4.05 33.86
C VAL A 148 3.03 -3.67 33.20
N ALA A 149 2.64 -2.39 33.31
CA ALA A 149 1.43 -1.88 32.70
C ALA A 149 1.53 -1.90 31.17
N PRO A 150 0.43 -2.15 30.45
CA PRO A 150 0.42 -2.12 28.99
C PRO A 150 0.67 -0.71 28.45
N ALA A 151 1.25 -0.63 27.25
CA ALA A 151 1.40 0.61 26.52
C ALA A 151 0.02 1.23 26.23
N LYS A 152 -0.06 2.57 26.33
CA LYS A 152 -1.23 3.34 25.90
C LYS A 152 -0.91 3.98 24.55
N ILE A 153 -1.70 3.65 23.54
CA ILE A 153 -1.52 4.13 22.18
C ILE A 153 -2.71 4.99 21.78
N PHE A 154 -2.41 6.11 21.15
CA PHE A 154 -3.41 6.99 20.56
C PHE A 154 -3.23 7.01 19.04
N VAL A 155 -4.30 6.68 18.29
CA VAL A 155 -4.31 6.67 16.83
C VAL A 155 -5.12 7.86 16.34
N MET A 156 -4.49 8.70 15.55
CA MET A 156 -5.12 9.88 14.93
C MET A 156 -5.42 9.57 13.47
N GLY A 157 -6.71 9.56 13.12
CA GLY A 157 -7.20 9.17 11.80
C GLY A 157 -7.54 7.68 11.71
N VAL A 158 -8.81 7.39 11.41
CA VAL A 158 -9.37 6.03 11.37
C VAL A 158 -9.76 5.64 9.93
N GLY A 159 -8.84 5.90 8.98
CA GLY A 159 -8.90 5.32 7.64
C GLY A 159 -8.34 3.89 7.64
N VAL A 160 -8.08 3.34 6.47
CA VAL A 160 -7.54 1.97 6.32
C VAL A 160 -6.27 1.76 7.15
N ALA A 161 -5.34 2.72 7.11
CA ALA A 161 -4.11 2.66 7.91
C ALA A 161 -4.40 2.70 9.42
N GLY A 162 -5.27 3.61 9.87
CA GLY A 162 -5.62 3.75 11.28
C GLY A 162 -6.34 2.52 11.83
N LEU A 163 -7.30 1.96 11.10
CA LEU A 163 -7.98 0.73 11.49
C LEU A 163 -7.00 -0.44 11.63
N GLN A 164 -6.07 -0.58 10.68
CA GLN A 164 -5.04 -1.61 10.76
C GLN A 164 -4.07 -1.36 11.92
N ALA A 165 -3.70 -0.10 12.19
CA ALA A 165 -2.87 0.26 13.32
C ALA A 165 -3.55 -0.10 14.65
N ILE A 166 -4.84 0.23 14.81
CA ILE A 166 -5.64 -0.14 15.97
C ILE A 166 -5.63 -1.66 16.17
N ALA A 167 -5.95 -2.42 15.11
CA ALA A 167 -5.98 -3.88 15.16
C ALA A 167 -4.62 -4.47 15.52
N THR A 168 -3.53 -3.95 14.96
CA THR A 168 -2.16 -4.42 15.23
C THR A 168 -1.75 -4.11 16.66
N ALA A 169 -1.95 -2.88 17.13
CA ALA A 169 -1.59 -2.45 18.48
C ALA A 169 -2.36 -3.25 19.55
N ARG A 170 -3.65 -3.52 19.30
CA ARG A 170 -4.48 -4.37 20.16
C ARG A 170 -3.95 -5.80 20.23
N ARG A 171 -3.58 -6.39 19.09
CA ARG A 171 -2.99 -7.73 19.05
C ARG A 171 -1.66 -7.81 19.79
N LEU A 172 -0.89 -6.73 19.81
CA LEU A 172 0.33 -6.61 20.61
C LEU A 172 0.07 -6.35 22.09
N GLY A 173 -1.19 -6.24 22.52
CA GLY A 173 -1.59 -6.11 23.91
C GLY A 173 -1.62 -4.68 24.47
N ALA A 174 -1.54 -3.67 23.62
CA ALA A 174 -1.67 -2.27 24.01
C ALA A 174 -3.12 -1.88 24.33
N VAL A 175 -3.29 -0.89 25.19
CA VAL A 175 -4.56 -0.16 25.38
C VAL A 175 -4.65 0.93 24.33
N VAL A 176 -5.64 0.85 23.44
CA VAL A 176 -5.74 1.74 22.29
C VAL A 176 -6.92 2.69 22.41
N THR A 177 -6.65 3.95 22.16
CA THR A 177 -7.66 5.01 21.93
C THR A 177 -7.46 5.56 20.52
N ALA A 178 -8.53 6.05 19.90
CA ALA A 178 -8.45 6.61 18.56
C ALA A 178 -9.41 7.78 18.36
N THR A 179 -9.10 8.65 17.41
CA THR A 179 -9.94 9.76 17.00
C THR A 179 -9.99 9.88 15.48
N ASP A 180 -11.11 10.38 14.98
CA ASP A 180 -11.29 10.77 13.57
C ASP A 180 -12.31 11.91 13.52
N VAL A 181 -12.26 12.69 12.46
CA VAL A 181 -13.23 13.78 12.22
C VAL A 181 -14.60 13.28 11.77
N ARG A 182 -14.71 12.02 11.35
CA ARG A 182 -15.93 11.42 10.82
C ARG A 182 -16.66 10.63 11.91
N PRO A 183 -17.90 10.98 12.26
CA PRO A 183 -18.69 10.27 13.29
C PRO A 183 -18.86 8.77 13.01
N ALA A 184 -19.02 8.39 11.74
CA ALA A 184 -19.22 7.00 11.31
C ALA A 184 -18.04 6.05 11.66
N THR A 185 -16.85 6.59 11.96
CA THR A 185 -15.69 5.78 12.35
C THR A 185 -15.72 5.30 13.79
N LYS A 186 -16.56 5.89 14.65
CA LYS A 186 -16.71 5.52 16.06
C LYS A 186 -17.02 4.02 16.22
N GLU A 187 -18.04 3.55 15.54
CA GLU A 187 -18.42 2.12 15.57
C GLU A 187 -17.28 1.21 15.11
N GLN A 188 -16.55 1.62 14.07
CA GLN A 188 -15.42 0.85 13.55
C GLN A 188 -14.30 0.73 14.60
N VAL A 189 -13.97 1.81 15.31
CA VAL A 189 -12.98 1.82 16.39
C VAL A 189 -13.40 0.88 17.51
N GLU A 190 -14.65 1.00 17.96
CA GLU A 190 -15.20 0.22 19.05
C GLU A 190 -15.29 -1.27 18.71
N SER A 191 -15.63 -1.61 17.46
CA SER A 191 -15.64 -2.99 16.97
C SER A 191 -14.26 -3.66 17.00
N LEU A 192 -13.18 -2.88 16.89
CA LEU A 192 -11.81 -3.36 17.06
C LEU A 192 -11.36 -3.41 18.54
N GLY A 193 -12.26 -3.08 19.48
CA GLY A 193 -11.98 -3.09 20.92
C GLY A 193 -11.13 -1.91 21.40
N ALA A 194 -11.03 -0.84 20.65
CA ALA A 194 -10.42 0.41 21.06
C ALA A 194 -11.49 1.40 21.55
N LYS A 195 -11.06 2.47 22.25
CA LYS A 195 -11.96 3.53 22.71
C LYS A 195 -11.87 4.71 21.73
N PHE A 196 -13.03 5.15 21.23
CA PHE A 196 -13.11 6.37 20.44
C PHE A 196 -13.11 7.61 21.36
N ILE A 197 -12.38 8.65 20.97
CA ILE A 197 -12.31 9.94 21.67
C ILE A 197 -12.52 11.05 20.63
N ALA A 198 -13.55 11.87 20.82
CA ALA A 198 -13.80 13.07 20.03
C ALA A 198 -14.44 14.14 20.89
N VAL A 199 -14.36 15.38 20.47
CA VAL A 199 -15.25 16.44 20.94
C VAL A 199 -16.53 16.30 20.12
N GLU A 200 -17.59 15.84 20.76
CA GLU A 200 -18.89 15.60 20.11
C GLU A 200 -19.70 16.91 20.17
N ASP A 201 -19.47 17.81 19.24
CA ASP A 201 -20.20 19.04 18.99
C ASP A 201 -21.04 18.98 17.71
N GLU A 202 -21.74 20.07 17.38
CA GLU A 202 -22.56 20.15 16.18
C GLU A 202 -21.72 20.04 14.89
N GLU A 203 -20.49 20.53 14.91
CA GLU A 203 -19.56 20.44 13.79
C GLU A 203 -19.17 18.97 13.54
N PHE A 204 -18.81 18.23 14.59
CA PHE A 204 -18.52 16.81 14.51
C PHE A 204 -19.75 16.02 14.03
N ALA A 205 -20.94 16.28 14.54
CA ALA A 205 -22.16 15.58 14.16
C ALA A 205 -22.49 15.76 12.65
N ASN A 206 -22.15 16.91 12.08
CA ASN A 206 -22.40 17.27 10.69
C ASN A 206 -21.21 16.99 9.74
N ALA A 207 -20.08 16.48 10.24
CA ALA A 207 -18.84 16.28 9.48
C ALA A 207 -18.89 15.11 8.47
N GLN A 208 -20.06 14.51 8.26
CA GLN A 208 -20.23 13.42 7.31
C GLN A 208 -20.38 13.97 5.88
N THR A 209 -19.40 13.74 5.02
CA THR A 209 -19.47 14.11 3.59
C THR A 209 -20.02 12.96 2.76
N ALA A 210 -20.63 13.27 1.61
CA ALA A 210 -21.18 12.28 0.66
C ALA A 210 -20.13 11.29 0.12
N GLY A 211 -18.84 11.65 0.19
CA GLY A 211 -17.71 10.80 -0.21
C GLY A 211 -17.06 10.01 0.92
N GLY A 212 -17.53 10.15 2.15
CA GLY A 212 -16.94 9.49 3.32
C GLY A 212 -15.60 10.09 3.79
N TYR A 213 -15.24 11.27 3.29
CA TYR A 213 -14.04 12.04 3.65
C TYR A 213 -14.40 13.50 3.87
#